data_44c18910165bcc4dc917e7f56b0bdc01
#
_entry.id   44c18910165bcc4dc917e7f56b0bdc01
#
_cell.length_a   1.000
_cell.length_b   1.000
_cell.length_c   1.000
_cell.angle_alpha   90.00
_cell.angle_beta   90.00
_cell.angle_gamma   90.00
#
_symmetry.space_group_name_H-M   'P 1'
#
loop_
_entity.id
_entity.type
_entity.pdbx_description
1 polymer ?
#
loop_
_entity_poly.entity_id
_entity_poly.type
_entity_poly.pdbx_seq_one_letter_code
_entity_poly.pdbx_strand_id
1 'polypeptide(L)'
;AQLTAAGYNEYDAAHGRHALAELKGAGYTIAQVREAGYSFEQLRDAGYLAVHVREAGYTATDAKNWGYSATDMKGAGYTIAQVRKAGYSFEQLRDAGYL
;
A
#
# COMPACT_ATOMS: atom_id res chain seq x y z
N ALA A 1 -18.63 -6.44 -7.75
CA ALA A 1 -19.73 -6.58 -8.68
C ALA A 1 -19.48 -5.76 -9.93
N GLN A 2 -19.07 -4.54 -9.75
CA GLN A 2 -18.81 -3.70 -10.90
C GLN A 2 -17.58 -4.14 -11.68
N LEU A 3 -16.56 -4.64 -11.00
CA LEU A 3 -15.40 -5.18 -11.67
C LEU A 3 -15.80 -6.32 -12.58
N THR A 4 -16.66 -7.18 -12.09
CA THR A 4 -17.17 -8.30 -12.89
C THR A 4 -18.03 -7.81 -14.04
N ALA A 5 -18.91 -6.87 -13.75
CA ALA A 5 -19.82 -6.32 -14.77
C ALA A 5 -19.07 -5.60 -15.85
N ALA A 6 -17.93 -5.03 -15.53
CA ALA A 6 -17.11 -4.31 -16.50
C ALA A 6 -16.16 -5.22 -17.28
N GLY A 7 -16.32 -6.52 -17.13
CA GLY A 7 -15.45 -7.45 -17.83
C GLY A 7 -14.28 -7.93 -16.97
N TYR A 8 -14.12 -7.37 -15.80
CA TYR A 8 -13.17 -7.87 -14.85
C TYR A 8 -13.87 -8.85 -13.95
N ASN A 9 -13.17 -9.84 -13.52
CA ASN A 9 -13.63 -10.67 -12.44
C ASN A 9 -12.46 -10.79 -11.46
N GLU A 10 -12.73 -11.34 -10.31
CA GLU A 10 -11.70 -11.43 -9.28
C GLU A 10 -10.50 -12.24 -9.77
N TYR A 11 -10.77 -13.24 -10.58
CA TYR A 11 -9.70 -14.05 -11.13
C TYR A 11 -8.78 -13.22 -12.03
N ASP A 12 -9.35 -12.50 -12.96
CA ASP A 12 -8.58 -11.67 -13.89
C ASP A 12 -7.85 -10.57 -13.16
N ALA A 13 -8.52 -9.94 -12.23
CA ALA A 13 -7.93 -8.87 -11.44
C ALA A 13 -6.74 -9.38 -10.62
N ALA A 14 -6.91 -10.55 -10.00
CA ALA A 14 -5.86 -11.12 -9.16
C ALA A 14 -4.64 -11.55 -9.96
N HIS A 15 -4.80 -11.79 -11.25
CA HIS A 15 -3.70 -12.24 -12.11
C HIS A 15 -3.11 -11.14 -12.96
N GLY A 16 -3.74 -9.98 -12.99
CA GLY A 16 -3.31 -8.94 -13.90
C GLY A 16 -2.76 -7.72 -13.21
N ARG A 17 -1.43 -7.61 -13.13
CA ARG A 17 -0.82 -6.38 -12.64
C ARG A 17 -1.30 -5.19 -13.47
N HIS A 18 -1.49 -5.44 -14.76
CA HIS A 18 -1.99 -4.43 -15.67
C HIS A 18 -3.40 -4.00 -15.27
N ALA A 19 -4.26 -4.96 -14.94
CA ALA A 19 -5.62 -4.65 -14.52
C ALA A 19 -5.62 -3.85 -13.22
N LEU A 20 -4.75 -4.20 -12.29
CA LEU A 20 -4.65 -3.48 -11.01
C LEU A 20 -4.17 -2.04 -11.23
N ALA A 21 -3.21 -1.85 -12.12
CA ALA A 21 -2.73 -0.50 -12.45
C ALA A 21 -3.86 0.34 -13.03
N GLU A 22 -4.73 -0.27 -13.83
CA GLU A 22 -5.89 0.43 -14.38
C GLU A 22 -6.87 0.81 -13.29
N LEU A 23 -7.09 -0.06 -12.33
CA LEU A 23 -7.98 0.25 -11.20
C LEU A 23 -7.43 1.42 -10.40
N LYS A 24 -6.13 1.42 -10.17
CA LYS A 24 -5.49 2.52 -9.47
C LYS A 24 -5.69 3.82 -10.23
N GLY A 25 -5.47 3.80 -11.54
CA GLY A 25 -5.64 4.97 -12.38
C GLY A 25 -7.08 5.47 -12.43
N ALA A 26 -8.03 4.57 -12.21
CA ALA A 26 -9.45 4.91 -12.18
C ALA A 26 -9.91 5.44 -10.81
N GLY A 27 -9.01 5.49 -9.84
CA GLY A 27 -9.32 6.07 -8.54
C GLY A 27 -9.78 5.08 -7.47
N TYR A 28 -9.64 3.78 -7.72
CA TYR A 28 -9.99 2.80 -6.71
C TYR A 28 -9.04 2.91 -5.53
N THR A 29 -9.60 2.90 -4.34
CA THR A 29 -8.81 2.99 -3.11
C THR A 29 -8.20 1.64 -2.75
N ILE A 30 -7.23 1.67 -1.85
CA ILE A 30 -6.63 0.43 -1.34
C ILE A 30 -7.71 -0.46 -0.72
N ALA A 31 -8.64 0.12 0.04
CA ALA A 31 -9.71 -0.65 0.66
C ALA A 31 -10.55 -1.38 -0.40
N GLN A 32 -10.89 -0.70 -1.48
CA GLN A 32 -11.69 -1.28 -2.54
C GLN A 32 -10.99 -2.44 -3.24
N VAL A 33 -9.71 -2.26 -3.59
CA VAL A 33 -8.99 -3.32 -4.28
C VAL A 33 -8.67 -4.49 -3.36
N ARG A 34 -8.50 -4.22 -2.07
CA ARG A 34 -8.32 -5.30 -1.10
C ARG A 34 -9.55 -6.16 -0.99
N GLU A 35 -10.72 -5.55 -1.04
CA GLU A 35 -11.98 -6.30 -1.03
C GLU A 35 -12.10 -7.20 -2.26
N ALA A 36 -11.49 -6.82 -3.35
CA ALA A 36 -11.47 -7.63 -4.56
C ALA A 36 -10.48 -8.80 -4.49
N GLY A 37 -9.68 -8.87 -3.41
CA GLY A 37 -8.79 -10.00 -3.19
C GLY A 37 -7.32 -9.78 -3.50
N TYR A 38 -6.92 -8.59 -3.84
CA TYR A 38 -5.50 -8.31 -4.12
C TYR A 38 -4.68 -8.32 -2.84
N SER A 39 -3.47 -8.85 -2.95
CA SER A 39 -2.52 -8.85 -1.83
C SER A 39 -1.84 -7.48 -1.76
N PHE A 40 -1.24 -7.20 -0.60
CA PHE A 40 -0.49 -5.96 -0.45
C PHE A 40 0.73 -5.90 -1.35
N GLU A 41 1.34 -7.03 -1.62
CA GLU A 41 2.45 -7.09 -2.56
C GLU A 41 2.01 -6.64 -3.94
N GLN A 42 0.85 -7.10 -4.38
CA GLN A 42 0.30 -6.70 -5.66
C GLN A 42 0.00 -5.21 -5.69
N LEU A 43 -0.55 -4.68 -4.61
CA LEU A 43 -0.86 -3.25 -4.51
C LEU A 43 0.42 -2.43 -4.61
N ARG A 44 1.45 -2.83 -3.89
CA ARG A 44 2.72 -2.12 -3.94
C ARG A 44 3.33 -2.16 -5.33
N ASP A 45 3.30 -3.33 -5.96
CA ASP A 45 3.85 -3.49 -7.31
C ASP A 45 3.07 -2.68 -8.34
N ALA A 46 1.80 -2.45 -8.11
CA ALA A 46 0.98 -1.63 -9.01
C ALA A 46 1.17 -0.14 -8.81
N GLY A 47 1.94 0.26 -7.79
CA GLY A 47 2.24 1.66 -7.57
C GLY A 47 1.48 2.32 -6.43
N TYR A 48 0.76 1.55 -5.62
CA TYR A 48 0.18 2.11 -4.41
C TYR A 48 1.31 2.37 -3.43
N LEU A 49 1.41 3.60 -2.97
CA LEU A 49 2.50 4.04 -2.12
C LEU A 49 2.11 4.05 -0.66
N ALA A 50 3.10 4.23 0.21
CA ALA A 50 2.85 4.29 1.64
C ALA A 50 1.85 5.38 2.01
N VAL A 51 1.81 6.48 1.27
CA VAL A 51 0.85 7.55 1.51
C VAL A 51 -0.58 7.05 1.32
N HIS A 52 -0.80 6.19 0.33
CA HIS A 52 -2.13 5.62 0.10
C HIS A 52 -2.52 4.68 1.23
N VAL A 53 -1.55 3.93 1.74
CA VAL A 53 -1.77 3.05 2.89
C VAL A 53 -2.18 3.86 4.10
N ARG A 54 -1.48 4.97 4.35
CA ARG A 54 -1.79 5.86 5.45
C ARG A 54 -3.18 6.48 5.30
N GLU A 55 -3.48 6.96 4.12
CA GLU A 55 -4.78 7.59 3.85
C GLU A 55 -5.94 6.60 4.00
N ALA A 56 -5.68 5.33 3.75
CA ALA A 56 -6.68 4.29 3.93
C ALA A 56 -6.86 3.90 5.39
N GLY A 57 -6.07 4.46 6.30
CA GLY A 57 -6.21 4.20 7.73
C GLY A 57 -5.37 3.07 8.28
N TYR A 58 -4.49 2.51 7.49
CA TYR A 58 -3.63 1.43 7.95
C TYR A 58 -2.49 1.99 8.80
N THR A 59 -2.04 1.17 9.74
CA THR A 59 -0.98 1.57 10.66
C THR A 59 0.41 1.45 10.02
N ALA A 60 1.40 2.07 10.66
CA ALA A 60 2.78 1.92 10.23
C ALA A 60 3.25 0.47 10.33
N THR A 61 2.72 -0.27 11.31
CA THR A 61 3.03 -1.69 11.44
C THR A 61 2.56 -2.48 10.22
N ASP A 62 1.34 -2.18 9.77
CA ASP A 62 0.81 -2.81 8.57
C ASP A 62 1.69 -2.52 7.36
N ALA A 63 2.06 -1.26 7.18
CA ALA A 63 2.88 -0.86 6.04
C ALA A 63 4.26 -1.51 6.09
N LYS A 64 4.83 -1.63 7.29
CA LYS A 64 6.11 -2.32 7.44
C LYS A 64 6.00 -3.78 7.03
N ASN A 65 4.93 -4.43 7.45
CA ASN A 65 4.70 -5.84 7.11
C ASN A 65 4.54 -6.05 5.60
N TRP A 66 4.10 -5.02 4.89
CA TRP A 66 3.92 -5.09 3.44
C TRP A 66 5.15 -4.66 2.66
N GLY A 67 6.23 -4.37 3.34
CA GLY A 67 7.51 -4.12 2.70
C GLY A 67 7.86 -2.67 2.42
N TYR A 68 7.11 -1.72 2.94
CA TYR A 68 7.47 -0.32 2.75
C TYR A 68 8.64 0.05 3.65
N SER A 69 9.57 0.82 3.13
CA SER A 69 10.76 1.23 3.86
C SER A 69 10.46 2.40 4.78
N ALA A 70 11.38 2.66 5.71
CA ALA A 70 11.25 3.83 6.59
C ALA A 70 11.24 5.12 5.78
N THR A 71 11.98 5.17 4.69
CA THR A 71 11.99 6.32 3.79
C THR A 71 10.61 6.53 3.17
N ASP A 72 9.97 5.44 2.74
CA ASP A 72 8.61 5.49 2.21
C ASP A 72 7.65 6.02 3.27
N MET A 73 7.82 5.57 4.49
CA MET A 73 6.96 5.95 5.60
C MET A 73 7.09 7.44 5.91
N LYS A 74 8.31 7.94 5.85
CA LYS A 74 8.54 9.37 6.08
C LYS A 74 7.86 10.20 4.99
N GLY A 75 8.01 9.78 3.75
CA GLY A 75 7.36 10.45 2.63
C GLY A 75 5.85 10.43 2.72
N ALA A 76 5.30 9.40 3.34
CA ALA A 76 3.85 9.26 3.50
C ALA A 76 3.30 10.06 4.67
N GLY A 77 4.15 10.59 5.53
CA GLY A 77 3.70 11.38 6.67
C GLY A 77 3.53 10.62 7.98
N TYR A 78 3.98 9.37 8.04
CA TYR A 78 3.99 8.67 9.34
C TYR A 78 5.01 9.33 10.25
N THR A 79 4.64 9.49 11.51
CA THR A 79 5.52 10.13 12.48
C THR A 79 6.61 9.19 12.95
N ILE A 80 7.68 9.77 13.53
CA ILE A 80 8.76 8.95 14.08
C ILE A 80 8.23 8.01 15.17
N ALA A 81 7.27 8.46 15.97
CA ALA A 81 6.67 7.61 17.00
C ALA A 81 5.96 6.41 16.38
N GLN A 82 5.25 6.63 15.28
CA GLN A 82 4.55 5.55 14.60
C GLN A 82 5.50 4.53 14.00
N VAL A 83 6.55 4.98 13.34
CA VAL A 83 7.49 4.05 12.72
C VAL A 83 8.35 3.33 13.75
N ARG A 84 8.67 3.98 14.85
CA ARG A 84 9.39 3.32 15.94
C ARG A 84 8.52 2.20 16.53
N LYS A 85 7.27 2.48 16.76
CA LYS A 85 6.35 1.49 17.30
C LYS A 85 6.17 0.32 16.33
N ALA A 86 6.27 0.58 15.03
CA ALA A 86 6.16 -0.46 14.03
C ALA A 86 7.37 -1.37 13.98
N GLY A 87 8.49 -0.95 14.59
CA GLY A 87 9.67 -1.80 14.68
C GLY A 87 10.81 -1.44 13.73
N TYR A 88 10.77 -0.29 13.10
CA TYR A 88 11.92 0.15 12.31
C TYR A 88 13.08 0.47 13.23
N SER A 89 14.29 0.07 12.81
CA SER A 89 15.48 0.23 13.62
C SER A 89 15.94 1.70 13.66
N PHE A 90 16.79 2.00 14.62
CA PHE A 90 17.40 3.32 14.72
C PHE A 90 18.13 3.68 13.42
N GLU A 91 18.86 2.73 12.85
CA GLU A 91 19.58 2.96 11.60
C GLU A 91 18.62 3.26 10.46
N GLN A 92 17.53 2.54 10.38
CA GLN A 92 16.52 2.77 9.35
C GLN A 92 15.90 4.16 9.49
N LEU A 93 15.62 4.58 10.72
CA LEU A 93 15.05 5.90 10.96
C LEU A 93 16.03 6.99 10.60
N ARG A 94 17.30 6.81 10.97
CA ARG A 94 18.35 7.76 10.63
C ARG A 94 18.51 7.88 9.12
N ASP A 95 18.59 6.75 8.43
CA ASP A 95 18.79 6.74 7.00
C ASP A 95 17.60 7.31 6.24
N ALA A 96 16.42 7.21 6.82
CA ALA A 96 15.20 7.79 6.24
C ALA A 96 15.08 9.30 6.49
N GLY A 97 15.90 9.84 7.38
CA GLY A 97 15.87 11.26 7.67
C GLY A 97 14.97 11.66 8.83
N TYR A 98 14.55 10.73 9.65
CA TYR A 98 13.76 11.05 10.85
C TYR A 98 14.59 11.65 11.97
N LEU A 99 15.88 11.37 11.96
CA LEU A 99 16.78 11.80 13.05
C LEU A 99 17.79 12.83 12.57
#